data_d52aa229cfd4789493b103f8a84c4ca9
#
_entry.id   d52aa229cfd4789493b103f8a84c4ca9
#
_cell.length_a   1.000
_cell.length_b   1.000
_cell.length_c   1.000
_cell.angle_alpha   90.00
_cell.angle_beta   90.00
_cell.angle_gamma   90.00
#
_symmetry.space_group_name_H-M   'P 1'
#
loop_
_entity.id
_entity.type
_entity.pdbx_description
1 polymer ?
#
loop_
_entity_poly.entity_id
_entity_poly.type
_entity_poly.pdbx_seq_one_letter_code
_entity_poly.pdbx_strand_id
1 'polypeptide(L)'
;RLFIQYAEEILDWLSTTYKEKEAFIRDALETKVNHIFEQMYHGHRRVSIDQRYQVTLLTTIEDKEVAAGESEGSNRVKSFAFIAGLVALAKEKLIANAGEEGFNLSSEPYPLVMDAPFSNADETHTANISKVLPEIAEQVIMFVMQKDWRYAEPVMASRVGKQYTLK
;
A
#
# COMPACT_ATOMS: atom_id res chain seq x y z
N ARG A 1 38.22 10.56 26.93
CA ARG A 1 38.36 10.42 25.44
C ARG A 1 37.84 9.06 24.96
N LEU A 2 38.19 7.96 25.60
CA LEU A 2 37.78 6.60 25.20
C LEU A 2 36.25 6.41 25.15
N PHE A 3 35.51 6.90 26.15
CA PHE A 3 34.04 6.81 26.19
C PHE A 3 33.35 7.59 25.06
N ILE A 4 33.91 8.74 24.64
CA ILE A 4 33.39 9.52 23.53
C ILE A 4 33.55 8.73 22.22
N GLN A 5 34.73 8.15 22.03
CA GLN A 5 35.00 7.31 20.84
C GLN A 5 34.04 6.12 20.73
N TYR A 6 33.82 5.38 21.84
CA TYR A 6 32.82 4.31 21.82
C TYR A 6 31.39 4.79 21.55
N ALA A 7 31.01 5.95 22.10
CA ALA A 7 29.69 6.52 21.85
C ALA A 7 29.53 6.91 20.37
N GLU A 8 30.57 7.47 19.75
CA GLU A 8 30.59 7.81 18.34
C GLU A 8 30.50 6.57 17.45
N GLU A 9 31.24 5.49 17.77
CA GLU A 9 31.19 4.22 17.06
C GLU A 9 29.81 3.56 17.14
N ILE A 10 29.17 3.58 18.33
CA ILE A 10 27.81 3.07 18.52
C ILE A 10 26.81 3.90 17.71
N LEU A 11 26.93 5.22 17.71
CA LEU A 11 26.03 6.11 16.96
C LEU A 11 26.16 5.89 15.46
N ASP A 12 27.38 5.74 14.96
CA ASP A 12 27.65 5.46 13.54
C ASP A 12 27.07 4.11 13.13
N TRP A 13 27.31 3.06 13.94
CA TRP A 13 26.73 1.75 13.72
C TRP A 13 25.20 1.76 13.71
N LEU A 14 24.56 2.43 14.68
CA LEU A 14 23.11 2.58 14.75
C LEU A 14 22.56 3.33 13.53
N SER A 15 23.24 4.43 13.14
CA SER A 15 22.83 5.23 11.99
C SER A 15 22.92 4.43 10.69
N THR A 16 24.00 3.67 10.51
CA THR A 16 24.20 2.83 9.32
C THR A 16 23.17 1.71 9.27
N THR A 17 23.01 0.97 10.40
CA THR A 17 22.02 -0.10 10.51
C THR A 17 20.59 0.40 10.25
N TYR A 18 20.26 1.59 10.76
CA TYR A 18 18.95 2.20 10.53
C TYR A 18 18.73 2.50 9.04
N LYS A 19 19.71 3.11 8.39
CA LYS A 19 19.63 3.44 6.95
C LYS A 19 19.50 2.20 6.06
N GLU A 20 20.25 1.16 6.37
CA GLU A 20 20.17 -0.12 5.65
C GLU A 20 18.79 -0.78 5.81
N LYS A 21 18.27 -0.82 7.04
CA LYS A 21 16.93 -1.35 7.31
C LYS A 21 15.83 -0.52 6.67
N GLU A 22 15.96 0.80 6.72
CA GLU A 22 15.01 1.72 6.06
C GLU A 22 14.97 1.49 4.55
N ALA A 23 16.15 1.43 3.90
CA ALA A 23 16.24 1.16 2.47
C ALA A 23 15.62 -0.20 2.10
N PHE A 24 15.93 -1.25 2.87
CA PHE A 24 15.36 -2.58 2.66
C PHE A 24 13.82 -2.58 2.78
N ILE A 25 13.27 -1.90 3.79
CA ILE A 25 11.81 -1.81 3.99
C ILE A 25 11.17 -1.02 2.86
N ARG A 26 11.77 0.08 2.42
CA ARG A 26 11.27 0.90 1.31
C ARG A 26 11.25 0.12 0.00
N ASP A 27 12.32 -0.60 -0.32
CA ASP A 27 12.41 -1.41 -1.54
C ASP A 27 11.38 -2.56 -1.51
N ALA A 28 11.19 -3.21 -0.36
CA ALA A 28 10.15 -4.21 -0.17
C ALA A 28 8.75 -3.61 -0.33
N LEU A 29 8.52 -2.41 0.18
CA LEU A 29 7.26 -1.69 0.02
C LEU A 29 7.02 -1.32 -1.45
N GLU A 30 8.01 -0.75 -2.14
CA GLU A 30 7.91 -0.40 -3.56
C GLU A 30 7.57 -1.62 -4.42
N THR A 31 8.21 -2.76 -4.15
CA THR A 31 7.92 -4.02 -4.83
C THR A 31 6.48 -4.47 -4.61
N LYS A 32 6.00 -4.43 -3.36
CA LYS A 32 4.63 -4.82 -3.01
C LYS A 32 3.59 -3.87 -3.62
N VAL A 33 3.85 -2.57 -3.58
CA VAL A 33 2.99 -1.53 -4.16
C VAL A 33 2.88 -1.70 -5.68
N ASN A 34 3.99 -1.95 -6.36
CA ASN A 34 3.98 -2.20 -7.82
C ASN A 34 3.18 -3.44 -8.18
N HIS A 35 3.36 -4.54 -7.44
CA HIS A 35 2.58 -5.75 -7.68
C HIS A 35 1.06 -5.52 -7.57
N ILE A 36 0.62 -4.76 -6.56
CA ILE A 36 -0.79 -4.40 -6.36
C ILE A 36 -1.26 -3.40 -7.43
N PHE A 37 -0.41 -2.42 -7.77
CA PHE A 37 -0.73 -1.40 -8.77
C PHE A 37 -0.97 -2.01 -10.16
N GLU A 38 -0.14 -2.96 -10.58
CA GLU A 38 -0.27 -3.68 -11.85
C GLU A 38 -1.59 -4.47 -11.96
N GLN A 39 -2.12 -4.96 -10.85
CA GLN A 39 -3.42 -5.65 -10.84
C GLN A 39 -4.60 -4.69 -11.03
N MET A 40 -4.43 -3.43 -10.64
CA MET A 40 -5.50 -2.42 -10.68
C MET A 40 -5.41 -1.47 -11.88
N TYR A 41 -4.21 -1.28 -12.43
CA TYR A 41 -3.96 -0.30 -13.48
C TYR A 41 -3.46 -0.96 -14.76
N HIS A 42 -4.19 -0.75 -15.85
CA HIS A 42 -3.82 -1.23 -17.18
C HIS A 42 -3.03 -0.17 -17.94
N GLY A 43 -1.72 -0.21 -17.86
CA GLY A 43 -0.84 0.70 -18.59
C GLY A 43 0.63 0.48 -18.24
N HIS A 44 1.52 0.98 -19.09
CA HIS A 44 2.97 0.85 -18.87
C HIS A 44 3.45 1.93 -17.88
N ARG A 45 3.00 1.82 -16.64
CA ARG A 45 3.42 2.72 -15.56
C ARG A 45 3.82 1.89 -14.35
N ARG A 46 4.76 2.41 -13.59
CA ARG A 46 5.13 1.85 -12.30
C ARG A 46 5.17 2.92 -11.21
N VAL A 47 5.08 2.48 -9.99
CA VAL A 47 5.21 3.31 -8.80
C VAL A 47 6.67 3.34 -8.37
N SER A 48 7.20 4.52 -8.06
CA SER A 48 8.49 4.69 -7.38
C SER A 48 8.30 5.38 -6.04
N ILE A 49 9.05 4.94 -5.04
CA ILE A 49 8.99 5.47 -3.67
C ILE A 49 10.38 6.01 -3.31
N ASP A 50 10.47 7.32 -3.11
CA ASP A 50 11.73 7.97 -2.75
C ASP A 50 12.09 7.82 -1.26
N GLN A 51 13.25 8.34 -0.86
CA GLN A 51 13.75 8.31 0.53
C GLN A 51 12.87 9.05 1.54
N ARG A 52 11.93 9.89 1.06
CA ARG A 52 10.94 10.59 1.90
C ARG A 52 9.57 9.92 1.85
N TYR A 53 9.51 8.72 1.26
CA TYR A 53 8.26 8.01 1.02
C TYR A 53 7.26 8.77 0.14
N GLN A 54 7.76 9.66 -0.73
CA GLN A 54 6.93 10.26 -1.77
C GLN A 54 6.73 9.27 -2.89
N VAL A 55 5.48 9.13 -3.28
CA VAL A 55 5.04 8.13 -4.26
C VAL A 55 4.82 8.82 -5.60
N THR A 56 5.59 8.44 -6.61
CA THR A 56 5.54 9.00 -7.96
C THR A 56 5.21 7.91 -8.98
N LEU A 57 4.37 8.23 -9.96
CA LEU A 57 4.16 7.36 -11.12
C LEU A 57 5.24 7.64 -12.17
N LEU A 58 5.88 6.59 -12.63
CA LEU A 58 6.84 6.62 -13.70
C LEU A 58 6.29 5.94 -14.96
N THR A 59 6.68 6.44 -16.11
CA THR A 59 6.45 5.82 -17.43
C THR A 59 7.75 5.76 -18.18
N THR A 60 7.90 4.80 -19.07
CA THR A 60 9.08 4.67 -19.93
C THR A 60 8.81 5.34 -21.26
N ILE A 61 9.68 6.30 -21.63
CA ILE A 61 9.70 6.98 -22.92
C ILE A 61 11.12 6.85 -23.46
N GLU A 62 11.29 6.29 -24.65
CA GLU A 62 12.62 6.10 -25.30
C GLU A 62 13.65 5.46 -24.33
N ASP A 63 13.27 4.38 -23.68
CA ASP A 63 14.09 3.64 -22.68
C ASP A 63 14.51 4.46 -21.43
N LYS A 64 13.88 5.61 -21.22
CA LYS A 64 14.09 6.42 -20.01
C LYS A 64 12.83 6.47 -19.15
N GLU A 65 13.01 6.30 -17.85
CA GLU A 65 11.93 6.52 -16.90
C GLU A 65 11.77 8.01 -16.62
N VAL A 66 10.54 8.47 -16.79
CA VAL A 66 10.17 9.87 -16.55
C VAL A 66 8.90 9.91 -15.69
N ALA A 67 8.73 10.97 -14.93
CA ALA A 67 7.49 11.16 -14.17
C ALA A 67 6.29 11.21 -15.12
N ALA A 68 5.31 10.35 -14.89
CA ALA A 68 4.09 10.31 -15.68
C ALA A 68 3.16 11.44 -15.28
N GLY A 69 2.45 12.03 -16.24
CA GLY A 69 1.33 12.90 -15.95
C GLY A 69 0.25 12.13 -15.18
N GLU A 70 -0.24 12.70 -14.09
CA GLU A 70 -1.20 12.04 -13.20
C GLU A 70 -2.61 12.56 -13.47
N SER A 71 -3.54 11.65 -13.78
CA SER A 71 -4.98 11.92 -13.75
C SER A 71 -5.53 11.65 -12.35
N GLU A 72 -6.73 12.15 -12.03
CA GLU A 72 -7.36 11.84 -10.74
C GLU A 72 -7.53 10.34 -10.52
N GLY A 73 -7.92 9.59 -11.55
CA GLY A 73 -8.06 8.14 -11.49
C GLY A 73 -6.73 7.44 -11.20
N SER A 74 -5.65 7.81 -11.89
CA SER A 74 -4.32 7.22 -11.66
C SER A 74 -3.77 7.56 -10.27
N ASN A 75 -4.03 8.77 -9.76
CA ASN A 75 -3.67 9.16 -8.40
C ASN A 75 -4.39 8.32 -7.34
N ARG A 76 -5.66 8.01 -7.56
CA ARG A 76 -6.40 7.15 -6.63
C ARG A 76 -5.89 5.73 -6.64
N VAL A 77 -5.67 5.13 -7.80
CA VAL A 77 -5.09 3.80 -7.90
C VAL A 77 -3.71 3.74 -7.25
N LYS A 78 -2.87 4.76 -7.46
CA LYS A 78 -1.56 4.90 -6.82
C LYS A 78 -1.66 4.95 -5.29
N SER A 79 -2.50 5.84 -4.77
CA SER A 79 -2.71 5.99 -3.33
C SER A 79 -3.27 4.71 -2.70
N PHE A 80 -4.18 4.06 -3.42
CA PHE A 80 -4.76 2.80 -3.01
C PHE A 80 -3.71 1.69 -2.94
N ALA A 81 -2.91 1.53 -4.00
CA ALA A 81 -1.85 0.54 -4.05
C ALA A 81 -0.81 0.75 -2.94
N PHE A 82 -0.51 2.02 -2.62
CA PHE A 82 0.42 2.35 -1.54
C PHE A 82 -0.12 1.93 -0.17
N ILE A 83 -1.36 2.28 0.16
CA ILE A 83 -1.99 1.87 1.44
C ILE A 83 -2.09 0.34 1.52
N ALA A 84 -2.51 -0.29 0.44
CA ALA A 84 -2.60 -1.74 0.34
C ALA A 84 -1.24 -2.42 0.52
N GLY A 85 -0.20 -1.88 -0.11
CA GLY A 85 1.18 -2.35 0.05
C GLY A 85 1.68 -2.24 1.48
N LEU A 86 1.37 -1.13 2.17
CA LEU A 86 1.71 -0.96 3.59
C LEU A 86 1.03 -2.02 4.47
N VAL A 87 -0.28 -2.24 4.28
CA VAL A 87 -1.03 -3.25 5.05
C VAL A 87 -0.49 -4.65 4.79
N ALA A 88 -0.23 -5.00 3.53
CA ALA A 88 0.32 -6.30 3.16
C ALA A 88 1.72 -6.52 3.75
N LEU A 89 2.60 -5.52 3.68
CA LEU A 89 3.94 -5.59 4.25
C LEU A 89 3.92 -5.70 5.77
N ALA A 90 3.05 -4.94 6.44
CA ALA A 90 2.86 -5.02 7.89
C ALA A 90 2.40 -6.42 8.31
N LYS A 91 1.44 -7.01 7.59
CA LYS A 91 0.95 -8.38 7.84
C LYS A 91 2.07 -9.42 7.70
N GLU A 92 2.88 -9.34 6.65
CA GLU A 92 4.02 -10.25 6.45
C GLU A 92 5.06 -10.15 7.56
N LYS A 93 5.37 -8.94 8.02
CA LYS A 93 6.32 -8.71 9.11
C LYS A 93 5.80 -9.20 10.46
N LEU A 94 4.50 -9.04 10.73
CA LEU A 94 3.86 -9.56 11.94
C LEU A 94 3.93 -11.10 11.97
N ILE A 95 3.67 -11.77 10.85
CA ILE A 95 3.74 -13.23 10.74
C ILE A 95 5.20 -13.71 10.91
N ALA A 96 6.17 -13.04 10.30
CA ALA A 96 7.58 -13.41 10.39
C ALA A 96 8.14 -13.26 11.82
N ASN A 97 7.67 -12.27 12.59
CA ASN A 97 8.12 -11.99 13.95
C ASN A 97 7.33 -12.75 15.03
N ALA A 98 6.27 -13.47 14.68
CA ALA A 98 5.46 -14.22 15.64
C ALA A 98 6.21 -15.37 16.36
N GLY A 99 7.45 -15.68 15.93
CA GLY A 99 8.33 -16.66 16.57
C GLY A 99 9.43 -16.08 17.47
N GLU A 100 9.60 -14.76 17.51
CA GLU A 100 10.61 -14.13 18.38
C GLU A 100 9.95 -13.65 19.68
N GLU A 101 10.30 -14.30 20.78
CA GLU A 101 9.87 -13.93 22.12
C GLU A 101 10.35 -12.50 22.46
N GLY A 102 9.42 -11.56 22.57
CA GLY A 102 9.73 -10.24 23.13
C GLY A 102 8.89 -9.05 22.64
N PHE A 103 8.28 -9.10 21.50
CA PHE A 103 7.39 -8.03 21.01
C PHE A 103 6.07 -8.61 20.47
N ASN A 104 5.18 -8.98 21.39
CA ASN A 104 3.77 -9.18 21.06
C ASN A 104 3.11 -7.83 20.77
N LEU A 105 3.39 -7.26 19.62
CA LEU A 105 2.42 -6.41 18.97
C LEU A 105 1.30 -7.34 18.55
N SER A 106 0.12 -7.19 19.17
CA SER A 106 -1.07 -8.01 18.97
C SER A 106 -1.20 -8.37 17.47
N SER A 107 -1.23 -9.65 17.17
CA SER A 107 -1.41 -10.19 15.82
C SER A 107 -2.85 -10.02 15.30
N GLU A 108 -3.57 -9.01 15.79
CA GLU A 108 -4.91 -8.73 15.32
C GLU A 108 -4.84 -8.06 13.94
N PRO A 109 -5.57 -8.58 12.96
CA PRO A 109 -5.62 -7.99 11.63
C PRO A 109 -6.23 -6.59 11.70
N TYR A 110 -5.48 -5.59 11.23
CA TYR A 110 -5.98 -4.22 11.15
C TYR A 110 -7.08 -4.12 10.08
N PRO A 111 -8.27 -3.57 10.40
CA PRO A 111 -9.29 -3.32 9.40
C PRO A 111 -8.83 -2.19 8.46
N LEU A 112 -9.03 -2.39 7.18
CA LEU A 112 -8.84 -1.35 6.17
C LEU A 112 -10.13 -0.54 6.08
N VAL A 113 -10.08 0.71 6.53
CA VAL A 113 -11.22 1.64 6.48
C VAL A 113 -11.03 2.61 5.34
N MET A 114 -12.02 2.73 4.47
CA MET A 114 -11.96 3.55 3.27
C MET A 114 -13.20 4.42 3.12
N ASP A 115 -12.96 5.71 2.88
CA ASP A 115 -13.99 6.67 2.54
C ASP A 115 -13.98 6.96 1.04
N ALA A 116 -15.10 6.73 0.40
CA ALA A 116 -15.35 6.93 -1.03
C ALA A 116 -14.22 6.37 -1.95
N PRO A 117 -13.83 5.09 -1.81
CA PRO A 117 -12.68 4.51 -2.52
C PRO A 117 -12.83 4.54 -4.05
N PHE A 118 -14.04 4.60 -4.55
CA PHE A 118 -14.37 4.58 -5.98
C PHE A 118 -14.68 5.97 -6.56
N SER A 119 -14.61 7.03 -5.77
CA SER A 119 -14.85 8.39 -6.27
C SER A 119 -13.90 8.73 -7.41
N ASN A 120 -14.43 9.24 -8.54
CA ASN A 120 -13.68 9.57 -9.75
C ASN A 120 -12.91 8.40 -10.40
N ALA A 121 -13.20 7.15 -10.00
CA ALA A 121 -12.77 5.97 -10.72
C ALA A 121 -13.81 5.63 -11.79
N ASP A 122 -13.35 5.20 -12.97
CA ASP A 122 -14.21 4.63 -13.98
C ASP A 122 -14.67 3.21 -13.60
N GLU A 123 -15.54 2.63 -14.40
CA GLU A 123 -16.08 1.28 -14.17
C GLU A 123 -14.98 0.21 -14.09
N THR A 124 -13.97 0.32 -14.95
CA THR A 124 -12.86 -0.64 -15.03
C THR A 124 -11.99 -0.57 -13.81
N HIS A 125 -11.59 0.64 -13.39
CA HIS A 125 -10.79 0.84 -12.18
C HIS A 125 -11.57 0.41 -10.93
N THR A 126 -12.87 0.73 -10.84
CA THR A 126 -13.74 0.31 -9.74
C THR A 126 -13.80 -1.22 -9.64
N ALA A 127 -13.99 -1.92 -10.75
CA ALA A 127 -14.02 -3.38 -10.76
C ALA A 127 -12.67 -3.99 -10.37
N ASN A 128 -11.55 -3.44 -10.84
CA ASN A 128 -10.22 -3.93 -10.53
C ASN A 128 -9.84 -3.70 -9.06
N ILE A 129 -10.08 -2.51 -8.52
CA ILE A 129 -9.91 -2.22 -7.09
C ILE A 129 -10.74 -3.22 -6.26
N SER A 130 -11.99 -3.44 -6.66
CA SER A 130 -12.91 -4.35 -5.95
C SER A 130 -12.43 -5.80 -5.91
N LYS A 131 -11.71 -6.27 -6.93
CA LYS A 131 -11.12 -7.61 -6.97
C LYS A 131 -9.96 -7.77 -5.97
N VAL A 132 -9.13 -6.74 -5.88
CA VAL A 132 -7.88 -6.76 -5.09
C VAL A 132 -8.15 -6.54 -3.60
N LEU A 133 -9.15 -5.73 -3.25
CA LEU A 133 -9.48 -5.37 -1.86
C LEU A 133 -9.57 -6.54 -0.87
N PRO A 134 -10.31 -7.62 -1.17
CA PRO A 134 -10.45 -8.73 -0.23
C PRO A 134 -9.16 -9.55 -0.03
N GLU A 135 -8.17 -9.35 -0.88
CA GLU A 135 -6.88 -10.05 -0.79
C GLU A 135 -5.88 -9.29 0.10
N ILE A 136 -6.09 -7.98 0.27
CA ILE A 136 -5.19 -7.09 0.99
C ILE A 136 -5.42 -7.15 2.49
N ALA A 137 -6.69 -7.13 2.93
CA ALA A 137 -7.05 -7.07 4.33
C ALA A 137 -8.15 -8.09 4.66
N GLU A 138 -8.08 -8.65 5.87
CA GLU A 138 -9.08 -9.62 6.35
C GLU A 138 -10.43 -8.98 6.62
N GLN A 139 -10.41 -7.69 6.98
CA GLN A 139 -11.61 -6.89 7.17
C GLN A 139 -11.49 -5.57 6.41
N VAL A 140 -12.48 -5.29 5.58
CA VAL A 140 -12.59 -4.03 4.85
C VAL A 140 -13.91 -3.35 5.21
N ILE A 141 -13.83 -2.08 5.61
CA ILE A 141 -14.98 -1.23 5.89
C ILE A 141 -14.99 -0.11 4.87
N MET A 142 -16.03 0.00 4.06
CA MET A 142 -16.11 0.99 3.00
C MET A 142 -17.34 1.87 3.15
N PHE A 143 -17.15 3.17 3.00
CA PHE A 143 -18.24 4.12 2.79
C PHE A 143 -18.31 4.44 1.30
N VAL A 144 -19.38 4.01 0.64
CA VAL A 144 -19.51 4.12 -0.82
C VAL A 144 -20.84 4.77 -1.21
N MET A 145 -20.81 5.56 -2.27
CA MET A 145 -22.05 6.07 -2.85
C MET A 145 -22.75 4.97 -3.66
N GLN A 146 -24.08 4.97 -3.63
CA GLN A 146 -24.86 3.96 -4.33
C GLN A 146 -24.58 3.91 -5.84
N LYS A 147 -24.27 5.06 -6.45
CA LYS A 147 -23.90 5.12 -7.88
C LYS A 147 -22.61 4.36 -8.20
N ASP A 148 -21.66 4.34 -7.27
CA ASP A 148 -20.36 3.71 -7.45
C ASP A 148 -20.42 2.22 -7.05
N TRP A 149 -21.26 1.89 -6.05
CA TRP A 149 -21.48 0.53 -5.59
C TRP A 149 -21.95 -0.42 -6.70
N ARG A 150 -22.81 0.05 -7.59
CA ARG A 150 -23.33 -0.77 -8.72
C ARG A 150 -22.25 -1.38 -9.61
N TYR A 151 -21.05 -0.76 -9.68
CA TYR A 151 -19.90 -1.27 -10.44
C TYR A 151 -19.04 -2.22 -9.63
N ALA A 152 -19.02 -2.06 -8.31
CA ALA A 152 -18.31 -2.94 -7.40
C ALA A 152 -19.12 -4.20 -7.02
N GLU A 153 -20.43 -4.06 -6.93
CA GLU A 153 -21.35 -5.12 -6.48
C GLU A 153 -21.18 -6.45 -7.23
N PRO A 154 -21.11 -6.51 -8.57
CA PRO A 154 -20.96 -7.78 -9.28
C PRO A 154 -19.71 -8.57 -8.88
N VAL A 155 -18.68 -7.87 -8.43
CA VAL A 155 -17.40 -8.46 -8.03
C VAL A 155 -17.33 -8.79 -6.54
N MET A 156 -17.94 -7.95 -5.71
CA MET A 156 -17.79 -8.00 -4.25
C MET A 156 -18.97 -8.62 -3.51
N ALA A 157 -20.16 -8.72 -4.11
CA ALA A 157 -21.37 -9.11 -3.41
C ALA A 157 -21.23 -10.41 -2.60
N SER A 158 -20.52 -11.40 -3.13
CA SER A 158 -20.28 -12.68 -2.44
C SER A 158 -19.37 -12.58 -1.21
N ARG A 159 -18.67 -11.46 -1.04
CA ARG A 159 -17.74 -11.22 0.06
C ARG A 159 -18.22 -10.17 1.05
N VAL A 160 -19.42 -9.59 0.82
CA VAL A 160 -20.03 -8.61 1.72
C VAL A 160 -20.66 -9.33 2.91
N GLY A 161 -20.11 -9.12 4.08
CA GLY A 161 -20.67 -9.69 5.32
C GLY A 161 -21.88 -8.92 5.82
N LYS A 162 -21.84 -7.58 5.77
CA LYS A 162 -22.94 -6.69 6.16
C LYS A 162 -22.94 -5.42 5.33
N GLN A 163 -24.14 -4.91 5.05
CA GLN A 163 -24.39 -3.66 4.36
C GLN A 163 -25.34 -2.79 5.16
N TYR A 164 -25.03 -1.50 5.23
CA TYR A 164 -25.86 -0.50 5.91
C TYR A 164 -26.12 0.67 4.97
N THR A 165 -27.31 1.24 5.05
CA THR A 165 -27.65 2.47 4.34
C THR A 165 -27.71 3.61 5.33
N LEU A 166 -26.88 4.63 5.12
CA LEU A 166 -26.95 5.88 5.88
C LEU A 166 -28.08 6.75 5.29
N LYS A 167 -28.97 7.24 6.16
CA LYS A 167 -30.08 8.15 5.80
C LYS A 167 -29.76 9.56 6.21
#